data_4987af3dd0418b70801e22235b28e93a
#
_entry.id   4987af3dd0418b70801e22235b28e93a
#
_cell.length_a   1.000
_cell.length_b   1.000
_cell.length_c   1.000
_cell.angle_alpha   90.00
_cell.angle_beta   90.00
_cell.angle_gamma   90.00
#
_symmetry.space_group_name_H-M   'P 1'
#
loop_
_entity.id
_entity.type
_entity.pdbx_description
1 polymer ?
#
loop_
_entity_poly.entity_id
_entity_poly.type
_entity_poly.pdbx_seq_one_letter_code
_entity_poly.pdbx_strand_id
1 'polypeptide(L)'
;MSLSARLLALVLLSWLPFAQAQDAPGRTPPGDRAMTPLDHLAALRGGYFPLVDAASGRTHHVYVRLPEGYEAEPGRRWPVVYLLDGDSLFPLLASTHLFLTYDEALPEAIVVGIAYGGFDPAINRRNLDFTAAGADTAADQGGAEAFHRFLRGQLLPEVEGRYRADPSRRVLVGQSRGGYFVLWSALQDPDLFWGRIASNPAAAPAREQLYRSPAPHRRGDLGVVVASGARDTAGRVAHAKEWASTWAARRDAPWQVQLSVLPDGTHAASIGEAYRRAMLWLFDEGRDGAAPRPAR
;
A
#
# COMPACT_ATOMS: atom_id res chain seq x y z
N MET A 1 -5.03 86.33 19.29
CA MET A 1 -4.67 85.64 20.56
C MET A 1 -5.51 84.40 20.66
N SER A 2 -4.92 83.21 20.41
CA SER A 2 -5.49 81.89 20.79
C SER A 2 -4.49 80.84 20.44
N LEU A 3 -3.92 80.19 21.43
CA LEU A 3 -2.98 79.06 21.28
C LEU A 3 -3.72 77.82 20.98
N SER A 4 -3.31 77.12 19.91
CA SER A 4 -3.77 75.80 19.58
C SER A 4 -2.82 74.74 20.18
N ALA A 5 -3.32 74.00 21.16
CA ALA A 5 -2.63 72.87 21.74
C ALA A 5 -2.75 71.64 20.81
N ARG A 6 -1.59 71.12 20.35
CA ARG A 6 -1.51 69.82 19.63
C ARG A 6 -1.31 68.72 20.67
N LEU A 7 -2.30 67.85 20.81
CA LEU A 7 -2.17 66.57 21.52
C LEU A 7 -1.33 65.58 20.67
N LEU A 8 -0.21 65.17 21.23
CA LEU A 8 0.58 64.03 20.73
C LEU A 8 0.01 62.74 21.36
N ALA A 9 -0.60 61.89 20.57
CA ALA A 9 -1.02 60.56 21.01
C ALA A 9 0.17 59.62 20.92
N LEU A 10 0.72 59.21 22.08
CA LEU A 10 1.68 58.09 22.17
C LEU A 10 0.95 56.78 21.97
N VAL A 11 1.24 56.09 20.88
CA VAL A 11 0.82 54.67 20.69
C VAL A 11 1.84 53.78 21.41
N LEU A 12 1.46 53.28 22.56
CA LEU A 12 2.20 52.22 23.24
C LEU A 12 1.91 50.89 22.53
N LEU A 13 2.83 50.41 21.68
CA LEU A 13 2.84 49.04 21.22
C LEU A 13 3.19 48.12 22.42
N SER A 14 2.19 47.45 22.96
CA SER A 14 2.38 46.39 23.93
C SER A 14 2.95 45.16 23.21
N TRP A 15 4.19 44.84 23.48
CA TRP A 15 4.80 43.58 23.11
C TRP A 15 4.15 42.48 23.97
N LEU A 16 3.24 41.69 23.39
CA LEU A 16 2.80 40.42 23.96
C LEU A 16 3.94 39.41 23.76
N PRO A 17 4.42 38.75 24.80
CA PRO A 17 5.37 37.67 24.64
C PRO A 17 4.66 36.54 23.88
N PHE A 18 5.26 36.08 22.76
CA PHE A 18 4.90 34.83 22.14
C PHE A 18 5.01 33.75 23.21
N ALA A 19 3.85 33.15 23.57
CA ALA A 19 3.86 31.96 24.39
C ALA A 19 4.59 30.87 23.61
N GLN A 20 5.77 30.51 24.08
CA GLN A 20 6.42 29.27 23.64
C GLN A 20 5.49 28.15 24.00
N ALA A 21 5.07 27.39 22.98
CA ALA A 21 4.34 26.15 23.18
C ALA A 21 5.22 25.26 24.05
N GLN A 22 4.81 25.09 25.30
CA GLN A 22 5.44 24.12 26.20
C GLN A 22 5.24 22.74 25.60
N ASP A 23 6.37 22.05 25.36
CA ASP A 23 6.36 20.66 24.92
C ASP A 23 5.53 19.84 25.91
N ALA A 24 4.51 19.14 25.38
CA ALA A 24 3.70 18.21 26.17
C ALA A 24 4.63 17.14 26.76
N PRO A 25 4.50 16.82 28.06
CA PRO A 25 5.33 15.80 28.69
C PRO A 25 4.96 14.42 28.11
N GLY A 26 5.91 13.78 27.40
CA GLY A 26 5.76 12.44 26.90
C GLY A 26 6.31 12.15 25.49
N ARG A 27 6.81 13.15 24.76
CA ARG A 27 7.57 12.88 23.55
C ARG A 27 9.01 12.53 23.91
N THR A 28 9.33 11.24 23.88
CA THR A 28 10.73 10.84 23.76
C THR A 28 11.28 11.50 22.48
N PRO A 29 12.35 12.28 22.52
CA PRO A 29 12.97 12.78 21.30
C PRO A 29 13.28 11.57 20.42
N PRO A 30 13.07 11.62 19.10
CA PRO A 30 13.53 10.56 18.23
C PRO A 30 15.05 10.46 18.45
N GLY A 31 15.48 9.38 19.14
CA GLY A 31 16.90 9.11 19.28
C GLY A 31 17.50 8.97 17.88
N ASP A 32 18.68 9.52 17.66
CA ASP A 32 19.59 9.47 16.48
C ASP A 32 19.09 8.86 15.15
N ARG A 33 17.83 9.02 14.85
CA ARG A 33 17.25 8.64 13.58
C ARG A 33 17.67 9.68 12.55
N ALA A 34 18.45 9.24 11.55
CA ALA A 34 18.72 10.08 10.40
C ALA A 34 17.40 10.60 9.80
N MET A 35 17.20 11.92 9.83
CA MET A 35 16.00 12.53 9.23
C MET A 35 15.98 12.24 7.74
N THR A 36 14.85 11.75 7.25
CA THR A 36 14.64 11.55 5.83
C THR A 36 13.94 12.77 5.22
N PRO A 37 14.04 13.02 3.92
CA PRO A 37 13.24 14.06 3.26
C PRO A 37 11.74 13.93 3.52
N LEU A 38 11.25 12.74 3.83
CA LEU A 38 9.85 12.45 4.14
C LEU A 38 9.37 13.16 5.42
N ASP A 39 10.27 13.41 6.37
CA ASP A 39 9.92 14.10 7.62
C ASP A 39 9.46 15.55 7.38
N HIS A 40 9.78 16.11 6.21
CA HIS A 40 9.40 17.47 5.80
C HIS A 40 8.22 17.51 4.81
N LEU A 41 7.72 16.36 4.37
CA LEU A 41 6.59 16.25 3.44
C LEU A 41 5.32 15.85 4.20
N ALA A 42 4.44 16.81 4.49
CA ALA A 42 3.25 16.58 5.29
C ALA A 42 2.38 15.41 4.77
N ALA A 43 2.22 15.29 3.44
CA ALA A 43 1.47 14.21 2.81
C ALA A 43 2.10 12.82 3.00
N LEU A 44 3.39 12.74 3.34
CA LEU A 44 4.14 11.50 3.57
C LEU A 44 4.59 11.36 5.03
N ARG A 45 4.04 12.16 5.93
CA ARG A 45 4.40 12.16 7.35
C ARG A 45 4.17 10.79 8.00
N GLY A 46 5.22 10.26 8.63
CA GLY A 46 5.14 8.96 9.28
C GLY A 46 6.49 8.46 9.77
N GLY A 47 6.89 7.29 9.35
CA GLY A 47 8.11 6.64 9.79
C GLY A 47 8.94 6.03 8.66
N TYR A 48 10.17 5.70 9.02
CA TYR A 48 11.08 4.93 8.20
C TYR A 48 11.92 4.00 9.08
N PHE A 49 12.16 2.80 8.62
CA PHE A 49 13.14 1.90 9.23
C PHE A 49 13.69 0.93 8.18
N PRO A 50 14.98 0.57 8.26
CA PRO A 50 15.52 -0.54 7.50
C PRO A 50 15.10 -1.86 8.17
N LEU A 51 14.80 -2.87 7.37
CA LEU A 51 14.50 -4.22 7.83
C LEU A 51 15.36 -5.23 7.06
N VAL A 52 16.20 -5.95 7.77
CA VAL A 52 17.04 -6.99 7.18
C VAL A 52 16.24 -8.28 7.10
N ASP A 53 16.09 -8.83 5.89
CA ASP A 53 15.59 -10.20 5.71
C ASP A 53 16.61 -11.19 6.28
N ALA A 54 16.26 -11.87 7.34
CA ALA A 54 17.13 -12.79 8.06
C ALA A 54 17.60 -13.99 7.20
N ALA A 55 16.82 -14.36 6.18
CA ALA A 55 17.16 -15.48 5.30
C ALA A 55 18.17 -15.10 4.19
N SER A 56 18.04 -13.90 3.64
CA SER A 56 18.87 -13.44 2.51
C SER A 56 19.95 -12.45 2.90
N GLY A 57 19.89 -11.86 4.10
CA GLY A 57 20.75 -10.75 4.54
C GLY A 57 20.48 -9.42 3.83
N ARG A 58 19.48 -9.35 2.95
CA ARG A 58 19.16 -8.14 2.19
C ARG A 58 18.38 -7.15 3.05
N THR A 59 18.69 -5.87 2.90
CA THR A 59 17.96 -4.80 3.56
C THR A 59 16.82 -4.34 2.68
N HIS A 60 15.61 -4.25 3.26
CA HIS A 60 14.46 -3.56 2.70
C HIS A 60 14.26 -2.24 3.45
N HIS A 61 13.94 -1.20 2.72
CA HIS A 61 13.63 0.12 3.27
C HIS A 61 12.12 0.24 3.44
N VAL A 62 11.67 0.35 4.68
CA VAL A 62 10.24 0.41 4.99
C VAL A 62 9.85 1.85 5.30
N TYR A 63 9.09 2.45 4.40
CA TYR A 63 8.51 3.78 4.54
C TYR A 63 7.07 3.65 5.03
N VAL A 64 6.67 4.48 5.99
CA VAL A 64 5.34 4.40 6.58
C VAL A 64 4.72 5.79 6.63
N ARG A 65 3.55 5.95 6.00
CA ARG A 65 2.69 7.10 6.19
C ARG A 65 1.61 6.76 7.20
N LEU A 66 1.42 7.64 8.18
CA LEU A 66 0.37 7.49 9.19
C LEU A 66 -0.89 8.28 8.81
N PRO A 67 -2.08 7.80 9.21
CA PRO A 67 -3.32 8.57 9.14
C PRO A 67 -3.21 9.93 9.82
N GLU A 68 -3.96 10.94 9.37
CA GLU A 68 -3.97 12.25 10.04
C GLU A 68 -4.54 12.16 11.45
N GLY A 69 -5.59 11.33 11.64
CA GLY A 69 -6.20 11.06 12.95
C GLY A 69 -5.38 10.13 13.86
N TYR A 70 -4.20 9.67 13.44
CA TYR A 70 -3.45 8.64 14.16
C TYR A 70 -3.18 9.00 15.62
N GLU A 71 -2.69 10.18 15.94
CA GLU A 71 -2.39 10.61 17.31
C GLU A 71 -3.65 10.99 18.11
N ALA A 72 -4.70 11.45 17.43
CA ALA A 72 -5.96 11.85 18.06
C ALA A 72 -6.79 10.67 18.55
N GLU A 73 -6.60 9.49 17.97
CA GLU A 73 -7.36 8.28 18.26
C GLU A 73 -6.46 7.14 18.78
N PRO A 74 -5.91 7.21 19.99
CA PRO A 74 -4.89 6.28 20.49
C PRO A 74 -5.39 4.83 20.66
N GLY A 75 -6.71 4.63 20.80
CA GLY A 75 -7.33 3.31 20.90
C GLY A 75 -7.70 2.65 19.57
N ARG A 76 -7.62 3.40 18.46
CA ARG A 76 -8.02 2.91 17.14
C ARG A 76 -6.90 2.10 16.48
N ARG A 77 -7.29 0.97 15.86
CA ARG A 77 -6.46 0.25 14.90
C ARG A 77 -6.87 0.63 13.48
N TRP A 78 -5.89 0.73 12.59
CA TRP A 78 -6.05 1.27 11.26
C TRP A 78 -5.82 0.19 10.19
N PRO A 79 -6.61 0.14 9.12
CA PRO A 79 -6.28 -0.65 7.94
C PRO A 79 -4.84 -0.36 7.49
N VAL A 80 -4.18 -1.35 6.89
CA VAL A 80 -2.81 -1.18 6.39
C VAL A 80 -2.73 -1.52 4.92
N VAL A 81 -2.16 -0.61 4.14
CA VAL A 81 -1.89 -0.78 2.71
C VAL A 81 -0.40 -1.00 2.51
N TYR A 82 -0.01 -2.19 2.09
CA TYR A 82 1.37 -2.56 1.78
C TYR A 82 1.61 -2.41 0.28
N LEU A 83 2.56 -1.56 -0.08
CA LEU A 83 2.93 -1.25 -1.47
C LEU A 83 4.24 -1.96 -1.80
N LEU A 84 4.20 -2.89 -2.74
CA LEU A 84 5.39 -3.41 -3.39
C LEU A 84 6.02 -2.30 -4.25
N ASP A 85 7.31 -2.44 -4.61
CA ASP A 85 8.03 -1.39 -5.35
C ASP A 85 7.94 -0.03 -4.64
N GLY A 86 8.14 0.00 -3.33
CA GLY A 86 8.02 1.20 -2.49
C GLY A 86 8.89 2.37 -2.95
N ASP A 87 9.99 2.09 -3.68
CA ASP A 87 10.85 3.11 -4.28
C ASP A 87 10.08 4.08 -5.21
N SER A 88 9.04 3.59 -5.88
CA SER A 88 8.20 4.37 -6.81
C SER A 88 6.76 4.52 -6.33
N LEU A 89 6.18 3.47 -5.77
CA LEU A 89 4.75 3.48 -5.44
C LEU A 89 4.45 4.20 -4.12
N PHE A 90 5.38 4.21 -3.16
CA PHE A 90 5.09 4.86 -1.88
C PHE A 90 4.87 6.37 -2.02
N PRO A 91 5.76 7.17 -2.65
CA PRO A 91 5.53 8.61 -2.77
C PRO A 91 4.27 8.94 -3.57
N LEU A 92 3.94 8.12 -4.56
CA LEU A 92 2.76 8.32 -5.39
C LEU A 92 1.47 7.97 -4.65
N LEU A 93 1.37 6.74 -4.13
CA LEU A 93 0.11 6.21 -3.61
C LEU A 93 -0.17 6.63 -2.18
N ALA A 94 0.84 6.92 -1.37
CA ALA A 94 0.64 7.47 -0.03
C ALA A 94 -0.01 8.87 -0.10
N SER A 95 0.44 9.72 -1.02
CA SER A 95 -0.19 11.02 -1.28
C SER A 95 -1.57 10.89 -1.91
N THR A 96 -1.72 9.97 -2.87
CA THR A 96 -3.04 9.68 -3.47
C THR A 96 -4.04 9.22 -2.42
N HIS A 97 -3.64 8.32 -1.50
CA HIS A 97 -4.52 7.84 -0.44
C HIS A 97 -5.06 8.99 0.43
N LEU A 98 -4.21 9.97 0.77
CA LEU A 98 -4.62 11.15 1.52
C LEU A 98 -5.76 11.90 0.81
N PHE A 99 -5.62 12.18 -0.49
CA PHE A 99 -6.67 12.87 -1.23
C PHE A 99 -7.97 12.06 -1.35
N LEU A 100 -7.87 10.74 -1.46
CA LEU A 100 -9.06 9.88 -1.48
C LEU A 100 -9.82 9.91 -0.15
N THR A 101 -9.15 10.15 0.97
CA THR A 101 -9.85 10.35 2.25
C THR A 101 -10.62 11.66 2.31
N TYR A 102 -10.17 12.70 1.61
CA TYR A 102 -10.85 14.00 1.57
C TYR A 102 -12.05 14.01 0.62
N ASP A 103 -11.88 13.47 -0.59
CA ASP A 103 -12.84 13.66 -1.67
C ASP A 103 -13.79 12.46 -1.87
N GLU A 104 -13.33 11.25 -1.52
CA GLU A 104 -14.05 10.00 -1.82
C GLU A 104 -14.52 9.27 -0.56
N ALA A 105 -14.39 9.89 0.61
CA ALA A 105 -14.73 9.28 1.90
C ALA A 105 -14.05 7.91 2.15
N LEU A 106 -12.90 7.66 1.52
CA LEU A 106 -12.13 6.45 1.76
C LEU A 106 -11.64 6.44 3.22
N PRO A 107 -11.74 5.33 3.95
CA PRO A 107 -11.19 5.25 5.30
C PRO A 107 -9.70 5.55 5.32
N GLU A 108 -9.25 6.32 6.30
CA GLU A 108 -7.82 6.51 6.55
C GLU A 108 -7.13 5.17 6.82
N ALA A 109 -5.90 5.03 6.36
CA ALA A 109 -5.09 3.84 6.53
C ALA A 109 -3.61 4.18 6.77
N ILE A 110 -2.91 3.27 7.42
CA ILE A 110 -1.44 3.26 7.41
C ILE A 110 -1.00 2.79 6.02
N VAL A 111 -0.14 3.56 5.34
CA VAL A 111 0.41 3.17 4.04
C VAL A 111 1.88 2.83 4.21
N VAL A 112 2.26 1.63 3.80
CA VAL A 112 3.61 1.07 3.99
C VAL A 112 4.23 0.79 2.62
N GLY A 113 5.35 1.44 2.30
CA GLY A 113 6.15 1.16 1.11
C GLY A 113 7.29 0.22 1.42
N ILE A 114 7.38 -0.88 0.67
CA ILE A 114 8.46 -1.86 0.76
C ILE A 114 9.41 -1.61 -0.40
N ALA A 115 10.57 -1.02 -0.11
CA ALA A 115 11.51 -0.52 -1.11
C ALA A 115 12.85 -1.25 -1.04
N TYR A 116 13.59 -1.21 -2.13
CA TYR A 116 14.94 -1.78 -2.24
C TYR A 116 16.03 -0.73 -2.02
N GLY A 117 15.69 0.56 -2.08
CA GLY A 117 16.64 1.66 -1.96
C GLY A 117 17.15 2.17 -3.31
N GLY A 118 16.51 1.79 -4.41
CA GLY A 118 16.84 2.27 -5.75
C GLY A 118 16.36 1.36 -6.89
N PHE A 119 16.69 1.75 -8.13
CA PHE A 119 16.27 1.03 -9.34
C PHE A 119 17.39 0.18 -9.96
N ASP A 120 18.62 0.27 -9.46
CA ASP A 120 19.75 -0.55 -9.92
C ASP A 120 19.42 -2.04 -9.69
N PRO A 121 19.47 -2.91 -10.72
CA PRO A 121 19.25 -4.35 -10.59
C PRO A 121 20.17 -5.07 -9.61
N ALA A 122 21.33 -4.49 -9.27
CA ALA A 122 22.23 -5.04 -8.27
C ALA A 122 21.63 -5.02 -6.86
N ILE A 123 20.81 -4.00 -6.55
CA ILE A 123 20.13 -3.84 -5.26
C ILE A 123 18.62 -4.12 -5.36
N ASN A 124 17.98 -3.73 -6.45
CA ASN A 124 16.55 -3.94 -6.68
C ASN A 124 16.31 -5.35 -7.24
N ARG A 125 15.94 -6.25 -6.34
CA ARG A 125 15.76 -7.67 -6.67
C ARG A 125 14.30 -8.03 -6.99
N ARG A 126 13.49 -7.06 -7.43
CA ARG A 126 12.08 -7.28 -7.73
C ARG A 126 11.81 -8.39 -8.75
N ASN A 127 12.73 -8.60 -9.69
CA ASN A 127 12.61 -9.70 -10.64
C ASN A 127 12.65 -11.07 -9.94
N LEU A 128 13.55 -11.23 -8.96
CA LEU A 128 13.65 -12.43 -8.14
C LEU A 128 12.42 -12.55 -7.22
N ASP A 129 12.17 -11.52 -6.44
CA ASP A 129 11.24 -11.56 -5.30
C ASP A 129 9.77 -11.61 -5.73
N PHE A 130 9.43 -11.13 -6.92
CA PHE A 130 8.02 -11.07 -7.37
C PHE A 130 7.65 -12.15 -8.38
N THR A 131 8.51 -13.09 -8.67
CA THR A 131 8.20 -14.17 -9.62
C THR A 131 8.34 -15.54 -8.97
N ALA A 132 7.36 -16.40 -9.20
CA ALA A 132 7.41 -17.78 -8.72
C ALA A 132 8.36 -18.63 -9.58
N ALA A 133 8.93 -19.67 -8.99
CA ALA A 133 9.70 -20.66 -9.73
C ALA A 133 8.79 -21.48 -10.68
N GLY A 134 9.30 -21.77 -11.87
CA GLY A 134 8.66 -22.57 -12.90
C GLY A 134 9.68 -23.08 -13.89
N ALA A 135 9.23 -23.79 -14.93
CA ALA A 135 10.11 -24.44 -15.90
C ALA A 135 11.02 -23.45 -16.66
N ASP A 136 10.47 -22.26 -16.97
CA ASP A 136 11.14 -21.22 -17.77
C ASP A 136 11.69 -20.07 -16.92
N THR A 137 11.97 -20.32 -15.64
CA THR A 137 12.44 -19.29 -14.71
C THR A 137 13.91 -18.98 -14.91
N ALA A 138 14.25 -17.73 -15.21
CA ALA A 138 15.63 -17.28 -15.31
C ALA A 138 16.33 -17.23 -13.94
N ALA A 139 17.66 -17.18 -13.93
CA ALA A 139 18.47 -17.21 -12.69
C ALA A 139 18.20 -16.05 -11.72
N ASP A 140 17.71 -14.91 -12.24
CA ASP A 140 17.33 -13.72 -11.45
C ASP A 140 15.83 -13.70 -11.06
N GLN A 141 15.15 -14.84 -11.13
CA GLN A 141 13.71 -15.01 -10.91
C GLN A 141 13.43 -16.19 -9.98
N GLY A 142 12.18 -16.39 -9.58
CA GLY A 142 11.76 -17.61 -8.86
C GLY A 142 11.82 -17.50 -7.33
N GLY A 143 12.05 -16.31 -6.77
CA GLY A 143 12.18 -16.10 -5.32
C GLY A 143 10.89 -15.73 -4.58
N ALA A 144 9.74 -15.76 -5.25
CA ALA A 144 8.46 -15.30 -4.66
C ALA A 144 8.13 -15.98 -3.32
N GLU A 145 8.44 -17.28 -3.19
CA GLU A 145 8.18 -18.00 -1.94
C GLU A 145 9.06 -17.50 -0.80
N ALA A 146 10.34 -17.20 -1.04
CA ALA A 146 11.23 -16.64 -0.03
C ALA A 146 10.77 -15.24 0.39
N PHE A 147 10.43 -14.39 -0.57
CA PHE A 147 9.91 -13.05 -0.28
C PHE A 147 8.56 -13.10 0.46
N HIS A 148 7.67 -14.04 0.10
CA HIS A 148 6.42 -14.24 0.82
C HIS A 148 6.65 -14.65 2.29
N ARG A 149 7.63 -15.54 2.55
CA ARG A 149 8.02 -15.88 3.93
C ARG A 149 8.56 -14.68 4.70
N PHE A 150 9.38 -13.83 4.06
CA PHE A 150 9.85 -12.57 4.66
C PHE A 150 8.68 -11.65 4.99
N LEU A 151 7.75 -11.43 4.07
CA LEU A 151 6.56 -10.62 4.35
C LEU A 151 5.80 -11.15 5.56
N ARG A 152 5.43 -12.44 5.54
CA ARG A 152 4.61 -13.06 6.57
C ARG A 152 5.31 -13.14 7.94
N GLY A 153 6.59 -13.52 7.94
CA GLY A 153 7.32 -13.86 9.17
C GLY A 153 8.08 -12.70 9.80
N GLN A 154 8.36 -11.64 9.03
CA GLN A 154 9.18 -10.54 9.53
C GLN A 154 8.52 -9.17 9.29
N LEU A 155 8.19 -8.81 8.05
CA LEU A 155 7.73 -7.46 7.73
C LEU A 155 6.38 -7.13 8.34
N LEU A 156 5.37 -7.99 8.16
CA LEU A 156 4.03 -7.75 8.72
C LEU A 156 4.06 -7.67 10.24
N PRO A 157 4.68 -8.63 10.97
CA PRO A 157 4.80 -8.54 12.43
C PRO A 157 5.54 -7.28 12.91
N GLU A 158 6.61 -6.86 12.21
CA GLU A 158 7.38 -5.68 12.57
C GLU A 158 6.55 -4.39 12.43
N VAL A 159 5.82 -4.24 11.32
CA VAL A 159 4.92 -3.09 11.11
C VAL A 159 3.81 -3.08 12.17
N GLU A 160 3.18 -4.22 12.41
CA GLU A 160 2.05 -4.34 13.34
C GLU A 160 2.47 -4.23 14.81
N GLY A 161 3.73 -4.54 15.13
CA GLY A 161 4.32 -4.30 16.43
C GLY A 161 4.67 -2.83 16.68
N ARG A 162 5.05 -2.09 15.64
CA ARG A 162 5.41 -0.66 15.74
C ARG A 162 4.22 0.28 15.68
N TYR A 163 3.16 -0.11 14.97
CA TYR A 163 2.03 0.76 14.66
C TYR A 163 0.70 0.11 15.06
N ARG A 164 -0.30 0.93 15.30
CA ARG A 164 -1.67 0.49 15.61
C ARG A 164 -2.39 -0.01 14.34
N ALA A 165 -1.82 -1.05 13.76
CA ALA A 165 -2.31 -1.71 12.56
C ALA A 165 -3.47 -2.67 12.88
N ASP A 166 -4.45 -2.76 11.98
CA ASP A 166 -5.48 -3.80 12.01
C ASP A 166 -5.06 -4.98 11.13
N PRO A 167 -4.64 -6.12 11.69
CA PRO A 167 -4.20 -7.27 10.93
C PRO A 167 -5.34 -7.94 10.13
N SER A 168 -6.59 -7.62 10.44
CA SER A 168 -7.75 -8.12 9.68
C SER A 168 -8.03 -7.33 8.41
N ARG A 169 -7.45 -6.14 8.25
CA ARG A 169 -7.68 -5.20 7.13
C ARG A 169 -6.37 -4.84 6.40
N ARG A 170 -5.56 -5.86 6.07
CA ARG A 170 -4.36 -5.71 5.25
C ARG A 170 -4.70 -5.67 3.77
N VAL A 171 -4.15 -4.70 3.04
CA VAL A 171 -4.25 -4.61 1.58
C VAL A 171 -2.84 -4.72 0.99
N LEU A 172 -2.64 -5.58 -0.01
CA LEU A 172 -1.39 -5.70 -0.77
C LEU A 172 -1.58 -5.12 -2.16
N VAL A 173 -0.67 -4.23 -2.57
CA VAL A 173 -0.70 -3.55 -3.87
C VAL A 173 0.57 -3.83 -4.65
N GLY A 174 0.44 -4.17 -5.92
CA GLY A 174 1.57 -4.38 -6.81
C GLY A 174 1.28 -4.04 -8.26
N GLN A 175 2.32 -3.59 -8.97
CA GLN A 175 2.31 -3.21 -10.37
C GLN A 175 3.16 -4.18 -11.19
N SER A 176 2.68 -4.60 -12.38
CA SER A 176 3.43 -5.43 -13.31
C SER A 176 3.87 -6.77 -12.68
N ARG A 177 5.18 -6.99 -12.46
CA ARG A 177 5.68 -8.16 -11.69
C ARG A 177 5.19 -8.15 -10.24
N GLY A 178 5.09 -6.98 -9.60
CA GLY A 178 4.45 -6.84 -8.31
C GLY A 178 2.98 -7.25 -8.36
N GLY A 179 2.26 -6.93 -9.45
CA GLY A 179 0.89 -7.41 -9.70
C GLY A 179 0.82 -8.93 -9.85
N TYR A 180 1.78 -9.55 -10.54
CA TYR A 180 1.92 -11.01 -10.58
C TYR A 180 2.06 -11.59 -9.16
N PHE A 181 2.97 -11.04 -8.36
CA PHE A 181 3.18 -11.50 -6.98
C PHE A 181 1.91 -11.36 -6.13
N VAL A 182 1.16 -10.27 -6.28
CA VAL A 182 -0.13 -10.08 -5.60
C VAL A 182 -1.10 -11.23 -5.92
N LEU A 183 -1.24 -11.59 -7.20
CA LEU A 183 -2.12 -12.69 -7.63
C LEU A 183 -1.60 -14.06 -7.18
N TRP A 184 -0.29 -14.28 -7.26
CA TRP A 184 0.34 -15.51 -6.80
C TRP A 184 0.19 -15.68 -5.29
N SER A 185 0.44 -14.63 -4.50
CA SER A 185 0.31 -14.66 -3.03
C SER A 185 -1.12 -14.93 -2.56
N ALA A 186 -2.13 -14.55 -3.36
CA ALA A 186 -3.51 -14.85 -3.08
C ALA A 186 -3.77 -16.35 -3.04
N LEU A 187 -3.09 -17.13 -3.89
CA LEU A 187 -3.22 -18.57 -3.95
C LEU A 187 -2.42 -19.28 -2.84
N GLN A 188 -1.26 -18.71 -2.47
CA GLN A 188 -0.38 -19.33 -1.47
C GLN A 188 -0.89 -19.17 -0.04
N ASP A 189 -1.46 -18.00 0.29
CA ASP A 189 -1.97 -17.68 1.62
C ASP A 189 -3.16 -16.71 1.48
N PRO A 190 -4.35 -17.22 1.16
CA PRO A 190 -5.52 -16.39 0.92
C PRO A 190 -5.84 -15.45 2.09
N ASP A 191 -5.72 -15.95 3.32
CA ASP A 191 -6.12 -15.24 4.54
C ASP A 191 -5.13 -14.14 4.98
N LEU A 192 -3.91 -14.09 4.40
CA LEU A 192 -2.86 -13.16 4.83
C LEU A 192 -3.22 -11.70 4.56
N PHE A 193 -3.91 -11.44 3.44
CA PHE A 193 -4.37 -10.11 3.07
C PHE A 193 -5.87 -10.12 2.79
N TRP A 194 -6.60 -9.21 3.42
CA TRP A 194 -8.03 -9.00 3.19
C TRP A 194 -8.32 -8.47 1.79
N GLY A 195 -7.51 -7.51 1.33
CA GLY A 195 -7.62 -6.88 0.02
C GLY A 195 -6.33 -7.05 -0.80
N ARG A 196 -6.46 -7.21 -2.10
CA ARG A 196 -5.35 -7.30 -3.05
C ARG A 196 -5.62 -6.49 -4.29
N ILE A 197 -4.62 -5.73 -4.73
CA ILE A 197 -4.70 -4.88 -5.92
C ILE A 197 -3.54 -5.22 -6.86
N ALA A 198 -3.87 -5.90 -7.96
CA ALA A 198 -2.93 -6.25 -9.01
C ALA A 198 -3.12 -5.34 -10.21
N SER A 199 -2.25 -4.35 -10.38
CA SER A 199 -2.30 -3.43 -11.50
C SER A 199 -1.41 -3.92 -12.64
N ASN A 200 -1.98 -4.03 -13.84
CA ASN A 200 -1.32 -4.49 -15.07
C ASN A 200 -0.42 -5.73 -14.81
N PRO A 201 -0.95 -6.81 -14.20
CA PRO A 201 -0.13 -7.93 -13.76
C PRO A 201 0.61 -8.57 -14.92
N ALA A 202 1.89 -8.90 -14.70
CA ALA A 202 2.64 -9.70 -15.66
C ALA A 202 2.09 -11.12 -15.73
N ALA A 203 2.10 -11.73 -16.92
CA ALA A 203 1.66 -13.10 -17.10
C ALA A 203 2.80 -14.14 -16.93
N ALA A 204 4.04 -13.71 -17.14
CA ALA A 204 5.22 -14.56 -17.14
C ALA A 204 6.28 -14.01 -16.16
N PRO A 205 7.17 -14.84 -15.67
CA PRO A 205 7.25 -16.30 -15.87
C PRO A 205 6.24 -17.07 -15.02
N ALA A 206 6.15 -18.37 -15.22
CA ALA A 206 5.37 -19.29 -14.40
C ALA A 206 3.87 -18.94 -14.31
N ARG A 207 3.27 -18.60 -15.46
CA ARG A 207 1.85 -18.23 -15.56
C ARG A 207 0.92 -19.30 -14.97
N GLU A 208 1.25 -20.58 -15.13
CA GLU A 208 0.50 -21.72 -14.63
C GLU A 208 0.31 -21.69 -13.12
N GLN A 209 1.22 -21.05 -12.39
CA GLN A 209 1.14 -20.87 -10.93
C GLN A 209 -0.07 -20.03 -10.52
N LEU A 210 -0.55 -19.13 -11.40
CA LEU A 210 -1.69 -18.23 -11.14
C LEU A 210 -3.05 -18.91 -11.28
N TYR A 211 -3.09 -20.20 -11.69
CA TYR A 211 -4.32 -20.97 -11.91
C TYR A 211 -4.39 -22.25 -11.08
N ARG A 212 -3.45 -22.44 -10.15
CA ARG A 212 -3.46 -23.54 -9.19
C ARG A 212 -4.62 -23.37 -8.19
N SER A 213 -4.98 -24.47 -7.51
CA SER A 213 -5.95 -24.38 -6.42
C SER A 213 -5.38 -23.53 -5.28
N PRO A 214 -6.19 -22.66 -4.65
CA PRO A 214 -5.78 -21.90 -3.49
C PRO A 214 -5.42 -22.81 -2.32
N ALA A 215 -4.53 -22.34 -1.46
CA ALA A 215 -4.30 -22.98 -0.18
C ALA A 215 -5.58 -22.95 0.69
N PRO A 216 -5.69 -23.81 1.71
CA PRO A 216 -6.80 -23.77 2.64
C PRO A 216 -6.98 -22.38 3.27
N HIS A 217 -8.23 -21.93 3.36
CA HIS A 217 -8.60 -20.61 3.86
C HIS A 217 -9.80 -20.68 4.80
N ARG A 218 -10.01 -19.64 5.58
CA ARG A 218 -11.11 -19.53 6.57
C ARG A 218 -11.97 -18.30 6.34
N ARG A 219 -11.41 -17.26 5.67
CA ARG A 219 -12.08 -15.99 5.42
C ARG A 219 -12.99 -16.07 4.19
N GLY A 220 -14.17 -15.44 4.29
CA GLY A 220 -15.11 -15.30 3.17
C GLY A 220 -15.31 -13.86 2.68
N ASP A 221 -14.58 -12.90 3.31
CA ASP A 221 -14.68 -11.46 3.05
C ASP A 221 -13.51 -10.92 2.17
N LEU A 222 -12.74 -11.82 1.55
CA LEU A 222 -11.56 -11.45 0.78
C LEU A 222 -11.91 -10.78 -0.55
N GLY A 223 -11.08 -9.84 -1.00
CA GLY A 223 -11.24 -9.15 -2.28
C GLY A 223 -9.96 -9.10 -3.09
N VAL A 224 -10.06 -9.36 -4.39
CA VAL A 224 -8.98 -9.19 -5.37
C VAL A 224 -9.44 -8.29 -6.49
N VAL A 225 -8.74 -7.18 -6.69
CA VAL A 225 -8.95 -6.29 -7.83
C VAL A 225 -7.82 -6.48 -8.83
N VAL A 226 -8.19 -6.80 -10.07
CA VAL A 226 -7.28 -6.79 -11.22
C VAL A 226 -7.57 -5.56 -12.04
N ALA A 227 -6.60 -4.65 -12.16
CA ALA A 227 -6.72 -3.48 -13.01
C ALA A 227 -5.80 -3.60 -14.23
N SER A 228 -6.23 -3.13 -15.37
CA SER A 228 -5.44 -3.12 -16.60
C SER A 228 -5.70 -1.87 -17.41
N GLY A 229 -4.63 -1.18 -17.83
CA GLY A 229 -4.73 -0.08 -18.78
C GLY A 229 -5.07 -0.62 -20.18
N ALA A 230 -6.11 -0.07 -20.81
CA ALA A 230 -6.53 -0.51 -22.15
C ALA A 230 -5.48 -0.24 -23.24
N ARG A 231 -4.55 0.68 -22.97
CA ARG A 231 -3.41 1.02 -23.85
C ARG A 231 -2.12 0.25 -23.52
N ASP A 232 -2.20 -0.75 -22.60
CA ASP A 232 -1.12 -1.71 -22.43
C ASP A 232 -1.07 -2.70 -23.61
N THR A 233 -0.08 -3.58 -23.66
CA THR A 233 -0.02 -4.59 -24.73
C THR A 233 -1.27 -5.49 -24.69
N ALA A 234 -1.75 -5.88 -25.88
CA ALA A 234 -2.94 -6.70 -26.00
C ALA A 234 -2.86 -8.01 -25.16
N GLY A 235 -1.66 -8.61 -25.11
CA GLY A 235 -1.42 -9.82 -24.33
C GLY A 235 -1.62 -9.62 -22.81
N ARG A 236 -1.17 -8.48 -22.27
CA ARG A 236 -1.36 -8.18 -20.83
C ARG A 236 -2.83 -7.87 -20.49
N VAL A 237 -3.49 -7.10 -21.35
CA VAL A 237 -4.92 -6.82 -21.19
C VAL A 237 -5.73 -8.12 -21.25
N ALA A 238 -5.42 -9.01 -22.21
CA ALA A 238 -6.07 -10.32 -22.33
C ALA A 238 -5.84 -11.18 -21.09
N HIS A 239 -4.59 -11.22 -20.58
CA HIS A 239 -4.26 -11.97 -19.37
C HIS A 239 -5.02 -11.46 -18.13
N ALA A 240 -5.10 -10.14 -17.92
CA ALA A 240 -5.84 -9.55 -16.81
C ALA A 240 -7.33 -9.94 -16.86
N LYS A 241 -7.95 -9.86 -18.05
CA LYS A 241 -9.34 -10.25 -18.27
C LYS A 241 -9.56 -11.74 -18.05
N GLU A 242 -8.67 -12.58 -18.58
CA GLU A 242 -8.75 -14.04 -18.45
C GLU A 242 -8.63 -14.45 -16.98
N TRP A 243 -7.63 -13.94 -16.25
CA TRP A 243 -7.47 -14.26 -14.83
C TRP A 243 -8.72 -13.88 -14.04
N ALA A 244 -9.20 -12.65 -14.22
CA ALA A 244 -10.37 -12.17 -13.50
C ALA A 244 -11.62 -12.99 -13.81
N SER A 245 -11.89 -13.31 -15.10
CA SER A 245 -13.06 -14.10 -15.50
C SER A 245 -12.96 -15.55 -14.99
N THR A 246 -11.77 -16.16 -15.05
CA THR A 246 -11.54 -17.52 -14.57
C THR A 246 -11.85 -17.61 -13.07
N TRP A 247 -11.31 -16.72 -12.27
CA TRP A 247 -11.49 -16.75 -10.82
C TRP A 247 -12.88 -16.30 -10.38
N ALA A 248 -13.52 -15.38 -11.08
CA ALA A 248 -14.90 -15.00 -10.81
C ALA A 248 -15.90 -16.14 -11.05
N ALA A 249 -15.57 -17.07 -11.95
CA ALA A 249 -16.39 -18.24 -12.27
C ALA A 249 -16.14 -19.45 -11.35
N ARG A 250 -15.02 -19.49 -10.63
CA ARG A 250 -14.64 -20.64 -9.79
C ARG A 250 -15.36 -20.60 -8.45
N ARG A 251 -15.91 -21.74 -8.03
CA ARG A 251 -16.60 -21.90 -6.73
C ARG A 251 -15.64 -22.02 -5.56
N ASP A 252 -14.42 -22.45 -5.81
CA ASP A 252 -13.34 -22.60 -4.81
C ASP A 252 -12.49 -21.32 -4.65
N ALA A 253 -12.86 -20.22 -5.32
CA ALA A 253 -12.20 -18.94 -5.12
C ALA A 253 -12.54 -18.37 -3.73
N PRO A 254 -11.54 -18.12 -2.86
CA PRO A 254 -11.80 -17.60 -1.52
C PRO A 254 -12.10 -16.10 -1.49
N TRP A 255 -12.05 -15.43 -2.62
CA TRP A 255 -12.22 -13.97 -2.77
C TRP A 255 -13.28 -13.61 -3.79
N GLN A 256 -13.84 -12.42 -3.64
CA GLN A 256 -14.57 -11.75 -4.71
C GLN A 256 -13.57 -11.12 -5.68
N VAL A 257 -13.87 -11.15 -6.96
CA VAL A 257 -13.00 -10.59 -8.02
C VAL A 257 -13.65 -9.36 -8.64
N GLN A 258 -12.91 -8.27 -8.72
CA GLN A 258 -13.26 -7.09 -9.50
C GLN A 258 -12.24 -6.89 -10.63
N LEU A 259 -12.72 -6.74 -11.85
CA LEU A 259 -11.91 -6.32 -12.98
C LEU A 259 -12.15 -4.84 -13.29
N SER A 260 -11.07 -4.06 -13.38
CA SER A 260 -11.08 -2.66 -13.81
C SER A 260 -10.24 -2.46 -15.06
N VAL A 261 -10.88 -2.30 -16.21
CA VAL A 261 -10.19 -1.88 -17.44
C VAL A 261 -10.24 -0.37 -17.53
N LEU A 262 -9.07 0.28 -17.59
CA LEU A 262 -8.92 1.72 -17.60
C LEU A 262 -8.77 2.20 -19.05
N PRO A 263 -9.75 2.90 -19.65
CA PRO A 263 -9.77 3.19 -21.09
C PRO A 263 -8.51 3.88 -21.60
N ASP A 264 -8.01 4.90 -20.87
CA ASP A 264 -6.82 5.66 -21.24
C ASP A 264 -5.55 5.19 -20.52
N GLY A 265 -5.65 4.13 -19.71
CA GLY A 265 -4.56 3.62 -18.90
C GLY A 265 -3.45 2.98 -19.75
N THR A 266 -2.21 3.24 -19.37
CA THR A 266 -1.00 2.61 -19.92
C THR A 266 -0.42 1.63 -18.92
N HIS A 267 0.69 0.94 -19.27
CA HIS A 267 1.28 -0.08 -18.40
C HIS A 267 1.67 0.44 -17.01
N ALA A 268 2.40 1.55 -16.93
CA ALA A 268 2.92 2.05 -15.66
C ALA A 268 2.06 3.19 -15.06
N ALA A 269 1.66 4.17 -15.90
CA ALA A 269 1.05 5.39 -15.40
C ALA A 269 -0.39 5.22 -14.89
N SER A 270 -1.04 4.10 -15.19
CA SER A 270 -2.42 3.83 -14.75
C SER A 270 -2.55 3.41 -13.28
N ILE A 271 -1.43 3.21 -12.56
CA ILE A 271 -1.47 2.68 -11.18
C ILE A 271 -2.26 3.58 -10.21
N GLY A 272 -2.21 4.89 -10.36
CA GLY A 272 -2.97 5.82 -9.49
C GLY A 272 -4.48 5.62 -9.61
N GLU A 273 -5.01 5.57 -10.84
CA GLU A 273 -6.43 5.33 -11.08
C GLU A 273 -6.83 3.87 -10.76
N ALA A 274 -5.96 2.91 -11.03
CA ALA A 274 -6.16 1.52 -10.60
C ALA A 274 -6.32 1.42 -9.09
N TYR A 275 -5.43 2.08 -8.35
CA TYR A 275 -5.46 2.14 -6.88
C TYR A 275 -6.75 2.80 -6.38
N ARG A 276 -7.12 3.97 -6.92
CA ARG A 276 -8.33 4.68 -6.56
C ARG A 276 -9.56 3.78 -6.68
N ARG A 277 -9.81 3.21 -7.87
CA ARG A 277 -10.98 2.36 -8.11
C ARG A 277 -10.98 1.11 -7.23
N ALA A 278 -9.82 0.51 -7.06
CA ALA A 278 -9.69 -0.70 -6.25
C ALA A 278 -9.96 -0.44 -4.77
N MET A 279 -9.42 0.64 -4.20
CA MET A 279 -9.63 0.98 -2.80
C MET A 279 -11.11 1.31 -2.53
N LEU A 280 -11.76 2.09 -3.38
CA LEU A 280 -13.18 2.38 -3.26
C LEU A 280 -14.03 1.10 -3.30
N TRP A 281 -13.73 0.16 -4.19
CA TRP A 281 -14.44 -1.11 -4.24
C TRP A 281 -14.15 -2.01 -3.02
N LEU A 282 -12.89 -2.05 -2.56
CA LEU A 282 -12.54 -2.87 -1.38
C LEU A 282 -13.24 -2.39 -0.11
N PHE A 283 -13.38 -1.08 0.06
CA PHE A 283 -14.00 -0.46 1.24
C PHE A 283 -15.48 -0.10 1.04
N ASP A 284 -16.11 -0.55 -0.04
CA ASP A 284 -17.56 -0.42 -0.21
C ASP A 284 -18.30 -1.24 0.85
N GLU A 285 -19.11 -0.60 1.68
CA GLU A 285 -19.90 -1.24 2.74
C GLU A 285 -20.84 -2.32 2.19
N GLY A 286 -21.35 -2.15 0.96
CA GLY A 286 -22.18 -3.14 0.28
C GLY A 286 -21.44 -4.46 -0.03
N ARG A 287 -20.13 -4.44 -0.15
CA ARG A 287 -19.30 -5.63 -0.39
C ARG A 287 -19.22 -6.55 0.84
N ASP A 288 -19.07 -6.00 2.02
CA ASP A 288 -18.96 -6.77 3.28
C ASP A 288 -20.31 -7.39 3.70
N GLY A 289 -21.43 -6.82 3.22
CA GLY A 289 -22.79 -7.34 3.43
C GLY A 289 -23.23 -8.42 2.43
N ALA A 290 -22.46 -8.65 1.37
CA ALA A 290 -22.71 -9.76 0.44
C ALA A 290 -22.32 -11.07 1.14
N ALA A 291 -23.29 -11.73 1.80
CA ALA A 291 -23.16 -13.08 2.30
C ALA A 291 -22.54 -13.98 1.20
N PRO A 292 -21.67 -14.96 1.56
CA PRO A 292 -21.14 -15.91 0.59
C PRO A 292 -22.31 -16.47 -0.20
N ARG A 293 -22.25 -16.35 -1.55
CA ARG A 293 -23.30 -16.87 -2.41
C ARG A 293 -23.48 -18.35 -2.06
N PRO A 294 -24.69 -18.77 -1.66
CA PRO A 294 -24.91 -20.17 -1.35
C PRO A 294 -24.51 -21.01 -2.56
N ALA A 295 -23.75 -22.06 -2.31
CA ALA A 295 -23.41 -23.04 -3.33
C ALA A 295 -24.74 -23.53 -3.97
N ARG A 296 -24.97 -23.16 -5.24
CA ARG A 296 -26.04 -23.76 -6.07
C ARG A 296 -25.51 -24.98 -6.77
#